data_3be9802292d4d9cbb1a8fc886fc7f0bc
#
_entry.id   3be9802292d4d9cbb1a8fc886fc7f0bc
#
_cell.length_a   1.000
_cell.length_b   1.000
_cell.length_c   1.000
_cell.angle_alpha   90.00
_cell.angle_beta   90.00
_cell.angle_gamma   90.00
#
_symmetry.space_group_name_H-M   'P 1'
#
loop_
_entity.id
_entity.type
_entity.pdbx_description
1 polymer ?
#
loop_
_entity_poly.entity_id
_entity_poly.type
_entity_poly.pdbx_seq_one_letter_code
_entity_poly.pdbx_strand_id
1 'polypeptide(L)'
;AAPEQLAQGEGIGMNAAVHLHLVADIARRYYAEAITPLPNDAQREDLMRYYGKKLVAACNGLPEETLYLVCLDNNLREISTDRISTGAPNAVQLPGRKIAEVALRHHAPSILLAHNHPRGLAIPSREDIAATLSLRDALRAISVDLIDHFIIAGSDYVSMAQSGFFSSAARQTLAFRSPEDDLDPGFPAD
;
A
#
# COMPACT_ATOMS: atom_id res chain seq x y z
N ALA A 1 12.78 6.28 10.54
CA ALA A 1 12.57 7.36 11.52
C ALA A 1 13.03 8.69 10.93
N ALA A 2 12.34 9.78 11.22
CA ALA A 2 12.79 11.12 10.85
C ALA A 2 14.10 11.47 11.62
N PRO A 3 14.95 12.36 11.08
CA PRO A 3 16.20 12.74 11.75
C PRO A 3 16.00 13.20 13.21
N GLU A 4 14.91 13.93 13.48
CA GLU A 4 14.56 14.42 14.81
C GLU A 4 14.26 13.27 15.79
N GLN A 5 13.66 12.19 15.33
CA GLN A 5 13.38 11.00 16.13
C GLN A 5 14.66 10.20 16.40
N LEU A 6 15.56 10.10 15.40
CA LEU A 6 16.85 9.44 15.56
C LEU A 6 17.76 10.20 16.53
N ALA A 7 17.71 11.54 16.51
CA ALA A 7 18.49 12.40 17.38
C ALA A 7 18.06 12.36 18.87
N GLN A 8 16.92 11.73 19.19
CA GLN A 8 16.50 11.45 20.56
C GLN A 8 17.24 10.24 21.18
N GLY A 9 17.93 9.45 20.35
CA GLY A 9 18.74 8.32 20.81
C GLY A 9 19.99 8.80 21.54
N GLU A 10 20.36 8.13 22.63
CA GLU A 10 21.56 8.44 23.40
C GLU A 10 22.83 8.35 22.52
N GLY A 11 23.62 9.41 22.49
CA GLY A 11 24.85 9.48 21.69
C GLY A 11 24.65 9.83 20.20
N ILE A 12 23.42 10.07 19.74
CA ILE A 12 23.15 10.45 18.35
C ILE A 12 22.86 11.95 18.25
N GLY A 13 23.83 12.72 17.77
CA GLY A 13 23.60 14.12 17.44
C GLY A 13 22.83 14.29 16.13
N MET A 14 22.24 15.47 15.89
CA MET A 14 21.43 15.78 14.71
C MET A 14 22.15 15.45 13.40
N ASN A 15 23.44 15.77 13.27
CA ASN A 15 24.21 15.47 12.05
C ASN A 15 24.29 13.96 11.80
N ALA A 16 24.53 13.14 12.84
CA ALA A 16 24.55 11.68 12.70
C ALA A 16 23.15 11.15 12.34
N ALA A 17 22.11 11.70 12.94
CA ALA A 17 20.73 11.34 12.64
C ALA A 17 20.36 11.63 11.18
N VAL A 18 20.76 12.77 10.64
CA VAL A 18 20.57 13.13 9.21
C VAL A 18 21.31 12.15 8.31
N HIS A 19 22.57 11.81 8.61
CA HIS A 19 23.34 10.85 7.81
C HIS A 19 22.72 9.46 7.83
N LEU A 20 22.28 8.97 8.99
CA LEU A 20 21.62 7.68 9.11
C LEU A 20 20.30 7.65 8.31
N HIS A 21 19.53 8.72 8.37
CA HIS A 21 18.30 8.85 7.58
C HIS A 21 18.59 8.83 6.07
N LEU A 22 19.60 9.60 5.63
CA LEU A 22 20.01 9.66 4.24
C LEU A 22 20.51 8.29 3.72
N VAL A 23 21.32 7.58 4.50
CA VAL A 23 21.79 6.23 4.15
C VAL A 23 20.62 5.27 3.96
N ALA A 24 19.63 5.31 4.87
CA ALA A 24 18.43 4.49 4.74
C ALA A 24 17.60 4.84 3.49
N ASP A 25 17.49 6.13 3.15
CA ASP A 25 16.78 6.58 1.94
C ASP A 25 17.51 6.16 0.66
N ILE A 26 18.84 6.31 0.62
CA ILE A 26 19.67 5.87 -0.49
C ILE A 26 19.55 4.37 -0.67
N ALA A 27 19.62 3.59 0.42
CA ALA A 27 19.49 2.15 0.36
C ALA A 27 18.11 1.73 -0.20
N ARG A 28 17.02 2.35 0.27
CA ARG A 28 15.68 2.08 -0.28
C ARG A 28 15.60 2.36 -1.77
N ARG A 29 16.11 3.50 -2.22
CA ARG A 29 16.14 3.84 -3.66
C ARG A 29 16.97 2.88 -4.46
N TYR A 30 18.18 2.55 -3.97
CA TYR A 30 19.06 1.59 -4.62
C TYR A 30 18.39 0.23 -4.80
N TYR A 31 17.78 -0.32 -3.75
CA TYR A 31 17.08 -1.60 -3.83
C TYR A 31 15.83 -1.54 -4.73
N ALA A 32 15.11 -0.43 -4.75
CA ALA A 32 13.99 -0.25 -5.65
C ALA A 32 14.44 -0.17 -7.13
N GLU A 33 15.56 0.49 -7.41
CA GLU A 33 16.14 0.64 -8.76
C GLU A 33 16.88 -0.63 -9.22
N ALA A 34 17.44 -1.42 -8.29
CA ALA A 34 18.11 -2.68 -8.60
C ALA A 34 17.15 -3.80 -9.06
N ILE A 35 15.84 -3.59 -8.93
CA ILE A 35 14.85 -4.52 -9.47
C ILE A 35 14.91 -4.43 -11.00
N THR A 36 15.31 -5.53 -11.63
CA THR A 36 15.47 -5.60 -13.09
C THR A 36 14.19 -5.18 -13.81
N PRO A 37 14.24 -4.20 -14.71
CA PRO A 37 13.09 -3.82 -15.51
C PRO A 37 12.55 -5.02 -16.30
N LEU A 38 11.22 -5.14 -16.35
CA LEU A 38 10.59 -6.19 -17.13
C LEU A 38 10.68 -5.89 -18.63
N PRO A 39 10.77 -6.95 -19.47
CA PRO A 39 10.71 -6.81 -20.92
C PRO A 39 9.35 -6.23 -21.36
N ASN A 40 9.32 -5.73 -22.60
CA ASN A 40 8.13 -5.03 -23.12
C ASN A 40 6.91 -5.93 -23.31
N ASP A 41 7.11 -7.24 -23.40
CA ASP A 41 6.12 -8.30 -23.58
C ASP A 41 5.79 -9.06 -22.29
N ALA A 42 6.20 -8.53 -21.13
CA ALA A 42 5.90 -9.15 -19.84
C ALA A 42 4.39 -9.33 -19.63
N GLN A 43 4.01 -10.51 -19.12
CA GLN A 43 2.63 -10.81 -18.80
C GLN A 43 2.17 -10.02 -17.56
N ARG A 44 0.84 -9.89 -17.41
CA ARG A 44 0.25 -9.15 -16.29
C ARG A 44 0.73 -9.66 -14.92
N GLU A 45 0.87 -10.97 -14.74
CA GLU A 45 1.34 -11.60 -13.51
C GLU A 45 2.78 -11.20 -13.19
N ASP A 46 3.64 -11.10 -14.19
CA ASP A 46 5.04 -10.66 -14.02
C ASP A 46 5.11 -9.19 -13.63
N LEU A 47 4.27 -8.35 -14.25
CA LEU A 47 4.13 -6.94 -13.90
C LEU A 47 3.66 -6.76 -12.45
N MET A 48 2.66 -7.51 -12.01
CA MET A 48 2.17 -7.43 -10.63
C MET A 48 3.23 -7.89 -9.62
N ARG A 49 3.97 -8.95 -9.95
CA ARG A 49 5.10 -9.42 -9.13
C ARG A 49 6.22 -8.39 -9.06
N TYR A 50 6.53 -7.74 -10.18
CA TYR A 50 7.51 -6.65 -10.25
C TYR A 50 7.11 -5.49 -9.34
N TYR A 51 5.86 -5.00 -9.45
CA TYR A 51 5.38 -3.90 -8.60
C TYR A 51 5.34 -4.29 -7.13
N GLY A 52 4.93 -5.51 -6.80
CA GLY A 52 4.96 -6.00 -5.43
C GLY A 52 6.36 -5.91 -4.82
N LYS A 53 7.38 -6.43 -5.50
CA LYS A 53 8.78 -6.35 -5.06
C LYS A 53 9.29 -4.91 -4.95
N LYS A 54 8.99 -4.06 -5.95
CA LYS A 54 9.38 -2.65 -5.95
C LYS A 54 8.78 -1.89 -4.77
N LEU A 55 7.51 -2.13 -4.46
CA LEU A 55 6.81 -1.47 -3.37
C LEU A 55 7.27 -2.01 -2.00
N VAL A 56 7.60 -3.31 -1.89
CA VAL A 56 8.27 -3.85 -0.69
C VAL A 56 9.58 -3.11 -0.44
N ALA A 57 10.42 -2.92 -1.46
CA ALA A 57 11.67 -2.17 -1.31
C ALA A 57 11.44 -0.72 -0.88
N ALA A 58 10.41 -0.05 -1.43
CA ALA A 58 10.04 1.32 -1.06
C ALA A 58 9.51 1.43 0.38
N CYS A 59 8.81 0.41 0.87
CA CYS A 59 8.24 0.36 2.22
C CYS A 59 9.21 -0.15 3.29
N ASN A 60 10.31 -0.78 2.89
CA ASN A 60 11.22 -1.43 3.83
C ASN A 60 11.79 -0.43 4.85
N GLY A 61 11.67 -0.80 6.14
CA GLY A 61 12.17 0.00 7.26
C GLY A 61 11.39 1.31 7.53
N LEU A 62 10.24 1.52 6.91
CA LEU A 62 9.36 2.62 7.27
C LEU A 62 8.70 2.33 8.63
N PRO A 63 8.81 3.25 9.63
CA PRO A 63 8.29 3.03 10.97
C PRO A 63 6.78 3.28 11.09
N GLU A 64 6.20 3.95 10.11
CA GLU A 64 4.80 4.38 10.08
C GLU A 64 4.10 3.82 8.85
N GLU A 65 2.79 3.62 8.97
CA GLU A 65 1.98 3.25 7.82
C GLU A 65 2.07 4.32 6.74
N THR A 66 2.38 3.91 5.55
CA THR A 66 2.60 4.79 4.41
C THR A 66 1.85 4.22 3.21
N LEU A 67 1.05 5.06 2.58
CA LEU A 67 0.30 4.71 1.38
C LEU A 67 1.04 5.23 0.14
N TYR A 68 1.32 4.33 -0.78
CA TYR A 68 1.85 4.62 -2.11
C TYR A 68 0.78 4.43 -3.18
N LEU A 69 0.86 5.26 -4.20
CA LEU A 69 0.06 5.20 -5.42
C LEU A 69 1.02 5.07 -6.61
N VAL A 70 0.81 4.06 -7.43
CA VAL A 70 1.49 3.91 -8.72
C VAL A 70 0.50 4.20 -9.83
N CYS A 71 0.77 5.20 -10.64
CA CYS A 71 0.03 5.52 -11.83
C CYS A 71 0.58 4.71 -13.02
N LEU A 72 -0.29 4.08 -13.78
CA LEU A 72 0.06 3.19 -14.89
C LEU A 72 -0.58 3.66 -16.18
N ASP A 73 0.12 3.44 -17.30
CA ASP A 73 -0.41 3.60 -18.65
C ASP A 73 -1.28 2.39 -19.08
N ASN A 74 -1.77 2.44 -20.34
CA ASN A 74 -2.59 1.35 -20.91
C ASN A 74 -1.85 0.01 -21.08
N ASN A 75 -0.51 0.03 -21.04
CA ASN A 75 0.34 -1.16 -21.08
C ASN A 75 0.78 -1.62 -19.68
N LEU A 76 0.15 -1.07 -18.64
CA LEU A 76 0.50 -1.29 -17.23
C LEU A 76 1.94 -0.87 -16.88
N ARG A 77 2.50 0.10 -17.61
CA ARG A 77 3.82 0.67 -17.32
C ARG A 77 3.67 1.85 -16.40
N GLU A 78 4.65 2.01 -15.53
CA GLU A 78 4.68 3.10 -14.58
C GLU A 78 4.82 4.46 -15.26
N ILE A 79 3.90 5.35 -14.92
CA ILE A 79 3.94 6.78 -15.22
C ILE A 79 4.57 7.53 -14.05
N SER A 80 4.11 7.24 -12.83
CA SER A 80 4.62 7.82 -11.59
C SER A 80 4.42 6.89 -10.40
N THR A 81 5.22 7.10 -9.37
CA THR A 81 5.00 6.53 -8.02
C THR A 81 5.00 7.66 -7.01
N ASP A 82 3.88 7.85 -6.34
CA ASP A 82 3.65 8.94 -5.39
C ASP A 82 3.37 8.41 -3.99
N ARG A 83 3.98 9.04 -2.98
CA ARG A 83 3.62 8.80 -1.59
C ARG A 83 2.43 9.67 -1.22
N ILE A 84 1.30 9.04 -0.92
CA ILE A 84 0.01 9.73 -0.70
C ILE A 84 -0.15 10.20 0.74
N SER A 85 0.18 9.34 1.70
CA SER A 85 0.07 9.64 3.12
C SER A 85 1.12 8.89 3.94
N THR A 86 1.40 9.38 5.14
CA THR A 86 2.29 8.75 6.14
C THR A 86 1.71 9.03 7.52
N GLY A 87 1.75 8.03 8.41
CA GLY A 87 1.45 8.22 9.84
C GLY A 87 -0.03 8.37 10.18
N ALA A 88 -0.94 7.83 9.37
CA ALA A 88 -2.34 7.74 9.75
C ALA A 88 -2.55 6.51 10.65
N PRO A 89 -2.75 6.66 11.98
CA PRO A 89 -2.93 5.53 12.88
C PRO A 89 -4.29 4.83 12.73
N ASN A 90 -5.15 5.36 11.89
CA ASN A 90 -6.47 4.80 11.57
C ASN A 90 -6.64 4.76 10.05
N ALA A 91 -6.22 3.69 9.44
CA ALA A 91 -6.37 3.38 8.02
C ALA A 91 -7.84 3.20 7.57
N VAL A 92 -8.79 3.70 8.33
CA VAL A 92 -10.23 3.55 8.06
C VAL A 92 -10.67 4.31 6.80
N GLN A 93 -9.89 5.27 6.31
CA GLN A 93 -10.26 5.98 5.07
C GLN A 93 -9.05 6.23 4.18
N LEU A 94 -9.01 5.52 3.05
CA LEU A 94 -8.12 5.88 1.95
C LEU A 94 -8.45 7.31 1.48
N PRO A 95 -7.46 8.20 1.27
CA PRO A 95 -7.70 9.58 0.84
C PRO A 95 -8.11 9.63 -0.63
N GLY A 96 -9.33 9.13 -0.92
CA GLY A 96 -9.84 8.90 -2.27
C GLY A 96 -9.76 10.14 -3.16
N ARG A 97 -10.06 11.33 -2.62
CA ARG A 97 -9.94 12.59 -3.37
C ARG A 97 -8.49 12.81 -3.83
N LYS A 98 -7.50 12.67 -2.94
CA LYS A 98 -6.10 12.87 -3.28
C LYS A 98 -5.61 11.83 -4.30
N ILE A 99 -6.04 10.57 -4.15
CA ILE A 99 -5.74 9.49 -5.09
C ILE A 99 -6.29 9.83 -6.48
N ALA A 100 -7.56 10.25 -6.56
CA ALA A 100 -8.18 10.65 -7.81
C ALA A 100 -7.48 11.88 -8.46
N GLU A 101 -7.14 12.89 -7.66
CA GLU A 101 -6.42 14.08 -8.14
C GLU A 101 -5.05 13.71 -8.76
N VAL A 102 -4.29 12.80 -8.12
CA VAL A 102 -2.99 12.35 -8.64
C VAL A 102 -3.18 11.53 -9.91
N ALA A 103 -4.10 10.57 -9.93
CA ALA A 103 -4.37 9.76 -11.11
C ALA A 103 -4.79 10.61 -12.32
N LEU A 104 -5.69 11.58 -12.14
CA LEU A 104 -6.12 12.49 -13.20
C LEU A 104 -5.00 13.43 -13.67
N ARG A 105 -4.16 13.93 -12.75
CA ARG A 105 -3.00 14.77 -13.10
C ARG A 105 -2.03 14.04 -14.01
N HIS A 106 -1.83 12.76 -13.79
CA HIS A 106 -0.94 11.91 -14.60
C HIS A 106 -1.64 11.29 -15.80
N HIS A 107 -2.93 11.60 -16.04
CA HIS A 107 -3.76 10.97 -17.07
C HIS A 107 -3.70 9.44 -17.02
N ALA A 108 -3.60 8.87 -15.82
CA ALA A 108 -3.43 7.45 -15.63
C ALA A 108 -4.77 6.72 -15.79
N PRO A 109 -4.91 5.82 -16.77
CA PRO A 109 -6.10 4.98 -16.92
C PRO A 109 -6.20 3.90 -15.84
N SER A 110 -5.06 3.57 -15.20
CA SER A 110 -4.99 2.53 -14.19
C SER A 110 -4.04 2.93 -13.06
N ILE A 111 -4.34 2.42 -11.87
CA ILE A 111 -3.49 2.63 -10.69
C ILE A 111 -3.31 1.35 -9.89
N LEU A 112 -2.21 1.31 -9.14
CA LEU A 112 -1.97 0.39 -8.03
C LEU A 112 -1.86 1.16 -6.72
N LEU A 113 -2.32 0.56 -5.64
CA LEU A 113 -2.07 1.03 -4.29
C LEU A 113 -1.16 0.07 -3.55
N ALA A 114 -0.42 0.59 -2.60
CA ALA A 114 0.30 -0.21 -1.61
C ALA A 114 0.35 0.52 -0.28
N HIS A 115 0.12 -0.18 0.81
CA HIS A 115 0.45 0.32 2.13
C HIS A 115 1.19 -0.72 2.97
N ASN A 116 2.02 -0.27 3.87
CA ASN A 116 2.76 -1.13 4.76
C ASN A 116 2.12 -1.22 6.14
N HIS A 117 2.23 -2.40 6.75
CA HIS A 117 1.95 -2.67 8.15
C HIS A 117 3.27 -2.80 8.93
N PRO A 118 3.80 -1.73 9.56
CA PRO A 118 5.16 -1.72 10.12
C PRO A 118 5.39 -2.74 11.24
N ARG A 119 4.32 -3.15 11.93
CA ARG A 119 4.37 -4.08 13.08
C ARG A 119 3.42 -5.25 12.92
N GLY A 120 2.85 -5.43 11.74
CA GLY A 120 1.82 -6.42 11.45
C GLY A 120 2.28 -7.52 10.48
N LEU A 121 1.29 -8.21 9.96
CA LEU A 121 1.41 -9.18 8.89
C LEU A 121 0.98 -8.53 7.56
N ALA A 122 1.45 -9.08 6.45
CA ALA A 122 1.00 -8.70 5.10
C ALA A 122 -0.41 -9.30 4.83
N ILE A 123 -1.39 -8.95 5.66
CA ILE A 123 -2.78 -9.42 5.55
C ILE A 123 -3.68 -8.19 5.60
N PRO A 124 -4.58 -8.01 4.61
CA PRO A 124 -5.52 -6.89 4.64
C PRO A 124 -6.51 -7.04 5.81
N SER A 125 -6.73 -5.96 6.53
CA SER A 125 -7.81 -5.87 7.51
C SER A 125 -9.18 -5.80 6.81
N ARG A 126 -10.26 -5.96 7.56
CA ARG A 126 -11.62 -5.78 7.01
C ARG A 126 -11.83 -4.35 6.52
N GLU A 127 -11.28 -3.39 7.24
CA GLU A 127 -11.30 -1.97 6.94
C GLU A 127 -10.54 -1.68 5.63
N ASP A 128 -9.35 -2.28 5.44
CA ASP A 128 -8.59 -2.16 4.19
C ASP A 128 -9.40 -2.66 3.00
N ILE A 129 -10.04 -3.83 3.16
CA ILE A 129 -10.85 -4.43 2.09
C ILE A 129 -12.05 -3.53 1.76
N ALA A 130 -12.80 -3.08 2.77
CA ALA A 130 -13.97 -2.24 2.58
C ALA A 130 -13.60 -0.88 1.93
N ALA A 131 -12.56 -0.21 2.45
CA ALA A 131 -12.09 1.06 1.92
C ALA A 131 -11.59 0.92 0.47
N THR A 132 -10.85 -0.16 0.17
CA THR A 132 -10.34 -0.43 -1.18
C THR A 132 -11.45 -0.67 -2.18
N LEU A 133 -12.46 -1.46 -1.83
CA LEU A 133 -13.60 -1.73 -2.71
C LEU A 133 -14.44 -0.47 -2.95
N SER A 134 -14.69 0.33 -1.92
CA SER A 134 -15.38 1.62 -2.05
C SER A 134 -14.61 2.58 -2.97
N LEU A 135 -13.30 2.70 -2.77
CA LEU A 135 -12.44 3.54 -3.61
C LEU A 135 -12.44 3.06 -5.06
N ARG A 136 -12.34 1.74 -5.29
CA ARG A 136 -12.37 1.15 -6.63
C ARG A 136 -13.65 1.50 -7.39
N ASP A 137 -14.80 1.46 -6.73
CA ASP A 137 -16.07 1.83 -7.35
C ASP A 137 -16.13 3.33 -7.65
N ALA A 138 -15.63 4.18 -6.75
CA ALA A 138 -15.56 5.63 -6.98
C ALA A 138 -14.62 5.99 -8.15
N LEU A 139 -13.47 5.34 -8.27
CA LEU A 139 -12.50 5.59 -9.34
C LEU A 139 -13.03 5.16 -10.71
N ARG A 140 -13.82 4.08 -10.78
CA ARG A 140 -14.48 3.66 -12.02
C ARG A 140 -15.43 4.70 -12.58
N ALA A 141 -16.08 5.49 -11.73
CA ALA A 141 -16.97 6.57 -12.17
C ALA A 141 -16.22 7.69 -12.93
N ILE A 142 -14.91 7.78 -12.76
CA ILE A 142 -14.01 8.72 -13.48
C ILE A 142 -13.07 8.01 -14.46
N SER A 143 -13.40 6.77 -14.85
CA SER A 143 -12.66 5.96 -15.83
C SER A 143 -11.21 5.68 -15.40
N VAL A 144 -10.95 5.51 -14.11
CA VAL A 144 -9.68 5.05 -13.55
C VAL A 144 -9.87 3.67 -12.93
N ASP A 145 -9.07 2.69 -13.36
CA ASP A 145 -9.12 1.34 -12.80
C ASP A 145 -8.10 1.16 -11.67
N LEU A 146 -8.59 0.79 -10.47
CA LEU A 146 -7.74 0.26 -9.42
C LEU A 146 -7.49 -1.22 -9.69
N ILE A 147 -6.27 -1.53 -10.18
CA ILE A 147 -5.88 -2.87 -10.64
C ILE A 147 -5.57 -3.79 -9.47
N ASP A 148 -4.85 -3.27 -8.47
CA ASP A 148 -4.48 -4.04 -7.27
C ASP A 148 -4.22 -3.11 -6.09
N HIS A 149 -4.23 -3.70 -4.88
CA HIS A 149 -3.79 -3.09 -3.65
C HIS A 149 -2.89 -4.08 -2.91
N PHE A 150 -1.62 -3.71 -2.74
CA PHE A 150 -0.62 -4.52 -2.05
C PHE A 150 -0.57 -4.15 -0.57
N ILE A 151 -0.69 -5.16 0.28
CA ILE A 151 -0.48 -5.03 1.72
C ILE A 151 0.92 -5.56 2.03
N ILE A 152 1.78 -4.73 2.61
CA ILE A 152 3.20 -5.00 2.77
C ILE A 152 3.56 -5.11 4.25
N ALA A 153 4.32 -6.14 4.63
CA ALA A 153 4.89 -6.26 5.97
C ALA A 153 6.29 -6.85 5.89
N GLY A 154 7.28 -6.10 6.34
CA GLY A 154 8.69 -6.49 6.23
C GLY A 154 9.10 -6.73 4.78
N SER A 155 9.51 -7.95 4.46
CA SER A 155 9.88 -8.40 3.11
C SER A 155 8.74 -9.04 2.32
N ASP A 156 7.56 -9.18 2.92
CA ASP A 156 6.43 -9.89 2.33
C ASP A 156 5.35 -8.92 1.85
N TYR A 157 4.56 -9.38 0.91
CA TYR A 157 3.36 -8.67 0.45
C TYR A 157 2.24 -9.62 0.06
N VAL A 158 1.01 -9.11 0.17
CA VAL A 158 -0.20 -9.76 -0.36
C VAL A 158 -0.83 -8.86 -1.39
N SER A 159 -1.14 -9.41 -2.56
CA SER A 159 -1.99 -8.81 -3.59
C SER A 159 -3.45 -9.06 -3.26
N MET A 160 -4.24 -8.04 -3.06
CA MET A 160 -5.67 -8.18 -2.81
C MET A 160 -6.42 -8.72 -4.03
N ALA A 161 -6.00 -8.35 -5.24
CA ALA A 161 -6.61 -8.84 -6.46
C ALA A 161 -6.36 -10.34 -6.65
N GLN A 162 -5.10 -10.81 -6.52
CA GLN A 162 -4.74 -12.23 -6.65
C GLN A 162 -5.36 -13.08 -5.53
N SER A 163 -5.53 -12.51 -4.34
CA SER A 163 -6.19 -13.18 -3.22
C SER A 163 -7.73 -13.21 -3.33
N GLY A 164 -8.28 -12.69 -4.43
CA GLY A 164 -9.71 -12.77 -4.72
C GLY A 164 -10.57 -11.69 -4.04
N PHE A 165 -9.99 -10.76 -3.29
CA PHE A 165 -10.75 -9.69 -2.62
C PHE A 165 -11.46 -8.73 -3.58
N PHE A 166 -11.08 -8.70 -4.86
CA PHE A 166 -11.75 -7.89 -5.88
C PHE A 166 -12.92 -8.62 -6.58
N SER A 167 -13.21 -9.86 -6.18
CA SER A 167 -14.32 -10.64 -6.74
C SER A 167 -15.68 -10.19 -6.20
N SER A 168 -16.74 -10.53 -6.92
CA SER A 168 -18.13 -10.29 -6.47
C SER A 168 -18.47 -11.06 -5.19
N ALA A 169 -17.88 -12.25 -5.00
CA ALA A 169 -18.08 -13.06 -3.80
C ALA A 169 -17.52 -12.38 -2.54
N ALA A 170 -16.36 -11.73 -2.64
CA ALA A 170 -15.78 -10.97 -1.51
C ALA A 170 -16.69 -9.82 -1.06
N ARG A 171 -17.38 -9.14 -2.00
CA ARG A 171 -18.36 -8.09 -1.68
C ARG A 171 -19.56 -8.62 -0.91
N GLN A 172 -20.07 -9.80 -1.27
CA GLN A 172 -21.21 -10.42 -0.58
C GLN A 172 -20.84 -10.83 0.85
N THR A 173 -19.65 -11.37 1.07
CA THR A 173 -19.20 -11.77 2.41
C THR A 173 -19.08 -10.58 3.37
N LEU A 174 -18.68 -9.42 2.89
CA LEU A 174 -18.61 -8.19 3.70
C LEU A 174 -20.01 -7.60 3.99
N ALA A 175 -20.96 -7.76 3.06
CA ALA A 175 -22.32 -7.25 3.22
C ALA A 175 -23.19 -8.10 4.17
N PHE A 176 -22.87 -9.40 4.34
CA PHE A 176 -23.66 -10.34 5.17
C PHE A 176 -23.27 -10.37 6.65
N ARG A 177 -22.16 -9.77 7.07
CA ARG A 177 -21.76 -9.68 8.47
C ARG A 177 -22.06 -8.29 9.02
N SER A 178 -23.17 -8.21 9.76
CA SER A 178 -23.50 -7.04 10.57
C SER A 178 -22.48 -6.82 11.71
N PRO A 179 -22.35 -5.57 12.22
CA PRO A 179 -21.50 -5.29 13.40
C PRO A 179 -21.89 -6.05 14.67
N GLU A 180 -23.06 -6.71 14.68
CA GLU A 180 -23.57 -7.50 15.80
C GLU A 180 -22.98 -8.92 15.88
N ASP A 181 -22.30 -9.40 14.84
CA ASP A 181 -21.67 -10.72 14.82
C ASP A 181 -20.33 -10.81 15.59
N ASP A 182 -19.82 -9.70 16.07
CA ASP A 182 -18.59 -9.59 16.87
C ASP A 182 -18.88 -9.54 18.40
N LEU A 183 -20.12 -9.78 18.85
CA LEU A 183 -20.42 -9.98 20.24
C LEU A 183 -19.97 -11.38 20.65
N ASP A 184 -18.88 -11.40 21.41
CA ASP A 184 -18.28 -12.53 22.11
C ASP A 184 -19.34 -13.53 22.62
N PRO A 185 -19.31 -14.81 22.24
CA PRO A 185 -20.11 -15.82 22.92
C PRO A 185 -19.52 -16.00 24.33
N GLY A 186 -20.15 -15.30 25.28
CA GLY A 186 -19.75 -15.27 26.67
C GLY A 186 -19.30 -16.63 27.18
N PHE A 187 -18.12 -16.66 27.78
CA PHE A 187 -17.69 -17.75 28.61
C PHE A 187 -18.69 -17.89 29.78
N PRO A 188 -19.21 -19.08 30.06
CA PRO A 188 -19.99 -19.29 31.28
C PRO A 188 -19.08 -19.07 32.47
N ALA A 189 -19.52 -18.22 33.38
CA ALA A 189 -18.91 -18.09 34.70
C ALA A 189 -19.26 -19.36 35.51
N ASP A 190 -18.24 -20.08 35.89
CA ASP A 190 -18.23 -21.03 37.00
C ASP A 190 -17.50 -20.43 38.21
#